data_1ffbe8210fc2771ded340bac7c81b322
#
_entry.id   1ffbe8210fc2771ded340bac7c81b322
#
_cell.length_a   1.000
_cell.length_b   1.000
_cell.length_c   1.000
_cell.angle_alpha   90.00
_cell.angle_beta   90.00
_cell.angle_gamma   90.00
#
_symmetry.space_group_name_H-M   'P 1'
#
loop_
_entity.id
_entity.type
_entity.pdbx_description
1 polymer ?
#
loop_
_entity_poly.entity_id
_entity_poly.type
_entity_poly.pdbx_seq_one_letter_code
_entity_poly.pdbx_strand_id
1 'polypeptide(L)'
;QSQTAKSMTHGEAGLVLVFSISAFLCLFAAANALDAPFAFHALLSSAASLAAVIVIGNRYFARTSVPPQEINGRPNYNMGPIKFAAVMSVIWGIAGFAVGLLIASQLAWPALNLDLPWTSFGRLRPLHTSAVIFAFGGNVLVATSFYVVQKTCRARLAGDLAPWFVVVGYNFFILVAGTGYLLGVTQSKEYAEPEWYADLWLTIVW
;
A
#
# COMPACT_ATOMS: atom_id res chain seq x y z
N GLN A 1 -36.76 3.29 -20.84
CA GLN A 1 -36.13 3.84 -19.61
C GLN A 1 -34.89 4.61 -20.04
N SER A 2 -34.92 5.93 -19.96
CA SER A 2 -33.80 6.85 -20.21
C SER A 2 -32.71 6.50 -19.20
N GLN A 3 -31.60 5.91 -19.67
CA GLN A 3 -30.38 5.81 -18.86
C GLN A 3 -29.85 7.22 -18.67
N THR A 4 -30.10 7.80 -17.50
CA THR A 4 -29.41 9.02 -17.08
C THR A 4 -27.92 8.76 -17.12
N ALA A 5 -27.19 9.52 -17.93
CA ALA A 5 -25.74 9.46 -18.01
C ALA A 5 -25.19 9.62 -16.58
N LYS A 6 -24.46 8.63 -16.08
CA LYS A 6 -23.86 8.68 -14.74
C LYS A 6 -22.82 9.78 -14.77
N SER A 7 -23.06 10.88 -14.07
CA SER A 7 -22.05 11.91 -13.84
C SER A 7 -21.08 11.43 -12.77
N MET A 8 -19.82 11.86 -12.86
CA MET A 8 -18.84 11.65 -11.80
C MET A 8 -19.37 12.27 -10.50
N THR A 9 -19.31 11.54 -9.40
CA THR A 9 -19.69 12.10 -8.11
C THR A 9 -18.71 13.19 -7.67
N HIS A 10 -19.14 14.14 -6.85
CA HIS A 10 -18.24 15.18 -6.32
C HIS A 10 -17.05 14.56 -5.57
N GLY A 11 -17.26 13.43 -4.89
CA GLY A 11 -16.17 12.70 -4.23
C GLY A 11 -15.16 12.10 -5.21
N GLU A 12 -15.62 11.46 -6.28
CA GLU A 12 -14.73 10.91 -7.32
C GLU A 12 -13.97 12.03 -8.05
N ALA A 13 -14.63 13.13 -8.37
CA ALA A 13 -13.98 14.30 -8.98
C ALA A 13 -12.94 14.91 -8.05
N GLY A 14 -13.25 15.03 -6.75
CA GLY A 14 -12.31 15.50 -5.73
C GLY A 14 -11.09 14.59 -5.62
N LEU A 15 -11.27 13.26 -5.62
CA LEU A 15 -10.16 12.30 -5.60
C LEU A 15 -9.29 12.39 -6.84
N VAL A 16 -9.88 12.52 -8.03
CA VAL A 16 -9.12 12.72 -9.28
C VAL A 16 -8.28 13.99 -9.20
N LEU A 17 -8.86 15.09 -8.70
CA LEU A 17 -8.13 16.35 -8.55
C LEU A 17 -6.97 16.20 -7.55
N VAL A 18 -7.21 15.62 -6.38
CA VAL A 18 -6.20 15.42 -5.34
C VAL A 18 -5.05 14.55 -5.85
N PHE A 19 -5.35 13.39 -6.48
CA PHE A 19 -4.31 12.52 -7.02
C PHE A 19 -3.57 13.15 -8.23
N SER A 20 -4.24 13.96 -9.04
CA SER A 20 -3.57 14.69 -10.13
C SER A 20 -2.60 15.74 -9.60
N ILE A 21 -3.00 16.50 -8.58
CA ILE A 21 -2.12 17.45 -7.90
C ILE A 21 -0.96 16.73 -7.22
N SER A 22 -1.24 15.63 -6.51
CA SER A 22 -0.20 14.80 -5.87
C SER A 22 0.81 14.28 -6.90
N ALA A 23 0.34 13.77 -8.04
CA ALA A 23 1.22 13.29 -9.11
C ALA A 23 2.15 14.41 -9.63
N PHE A 24 1.61 15.60 -9.85
CA PHE A 24 2.40 16.75 -10.29
C PHE A 24 3.41 17.19 -9.24
N LEU A 25 3.00 17.34 -7.99
CA LEU A 25 3.90 17.72 -6.89
C LEU A 25 5.01 16.72 -6.65
N CYS A 26 4.70 15.42 -6.71
CA CYS A 26 5.68 14.36 -6.59
C CYS A 26 6.66 14.36 -7.78
N LEU A 27 6.18 14.61 -9.01
CA LEU A 27 7.05 14.75 -10.17
C LEU A 27 7.97 15.98 -10.06
N PHE A 28 7.43 17.10 -9.60
CA PHE A 28 8.21 18.30 -9.34
C PHE A 28 9.26 18.06 -8.23
N ALA A 29 8.88 17.39 -7.15
CA ALA A 29 9.79 17.01 -6.08
C ALA A 29 10.91 16.08 -6.58
N ALA A 30 10.59 15.11 -7.43
CA ALA A 30 11.58 14.22 -8.05
C ALA A 30 12.59 14.99 -8.92
N ALA A 31 12.10 15.96 -9.71
CA ALA A 31 12.96 16.79 -10.57
C ALA A 31 13.90 17.72 -9.80
N ASN A 32 13.57 18.05 -8.54
CA ASN A 32 14.36 18.91 -7.66
C ASN A 32 15.01 18.14 -6.50
N ALA A 33 15.00 16.81 -6.55
CA ALA A 33 15.55 15.98 -5.48
C ALA A 33 17.07 16.13 -5.40
N LEU A 34 17.58 16.22 -4.17
CA LEU A 34 19.02 16.32 -3.91
C LEU A 34 19.71 14.94 -3.83
N ASP A 35 18.91 13.88 -3.69
CA ASP A 35 19.39 12.51 -3.61
C ASP A 35 18.54 11.55 -4.45
N ALA A 36 19.16 10.48 -4.92
CA ALA A 36 18.52 9.49 -5.78
C ALA A 36 17.41 8.67 -5.08
N PRO A 37 17.54 8.27 -3.81
CA PRO A 37 16.48 7.58 -3.09
C PRO A 37 15.18 8.39 -2.98
N PHE A 38 15.27 9.67 -2.62
CA PHE A 38 14.11 10.54 -2.56
C PHE A 38 13.49 10.74 -3.95
N ALA A 39 14.32 10.97 -4.99
CA ALA A 39 13.84 11.04 -6.38
C ALA A 39 13.07 9.79 -6.78
N PHE A 40 13.60 8.60 -6.46
CA PHE A 40 12.94 7.32 -6.73
C PHE A 40 11.58 7.22 -6.04
N HIS A 41 11.49 7.53 -4.75
CA HIS A 41 10.23 7.48 -4.02
C HIS A 41 9.21 8.52 -4.50
N ALA A 42 9.67 9.70 -4.86
CA ALA A 42 8.82 10.74 -5.45
C ALA A 42 8.25 10.30 -6.81
N LEU A 43 9.07 9.70 -7.69
CA LEU A 43 8.61 9.12 -8.95
C LEU A 43 7.62 7.98 -8.74
N LEU A 44 7.90 7.09 -7.78
CA LEU A 44 7.01 5.99 -7.41
C LEU A 44 5.64 6.52 -6.93
N SER A 45 5.65 7.56 -6.09
CA SER A 45 4.44 8.21 -5.58
C SER A 45 3.66 8.93 -6.68
N SER A 46 4.36 9.57 -7.62
CA SER A 46 3.74 10.16 -8.81
C SER A 46 3.05 9.08 -9.67
N ALA A 47 3.75 7.98 -9.95
CA ALA A 47 3.19 6.86 -10.71
C ALA A 47 1.97 6.23 -10.03
N ALA A 48 2.03 6.03 -8.71
CA ALA A 48 0.90 5.51 -7.92
C ALA A 48 -0.31 6.46 -7.97
N SER A 49 -0.08 7.77 -7.86
CA SER A 49 -1.13 8.79 -7.97
C SER A 49 -1.77 8.80 -9.36
N LEU A 50 -0.98 8.70 -10.43
CA LEU A 50 -1.50 8.59 -11.80
C LEU A 50 -2.29 7.30 -12.00
N ALA A 51 -1.83 6.18 -11.45
CA ALA A 51 -2.57 4.92 -11.48
C ALA A 51 -3.93 5.05 -10.78
N ALA A 52 -3.99 5.73 -9.64
CA ALA A 52 -5.25 6.01 -8.95
C ALA A 52 -6.22 6.86 -9.81
N VAL A 53 -5.72 7.90 -10.49
CA VAL A 53 -6.51 8.70 -11.45
C VAL A 53 -7.07 7.82 -12.57
N ILE A 54 -6.23 6.95 -13.15
CA ILE A 54 -6.64 6.04 -14.23
C ILE A 54 -7.72 5.06 -13.73
N VAL A 55 -7.53 4.46 -12.55
CA VAL A 55 -8.51 3.52 -11.97
C VAL A 55 -9.85 4.20 -11.72
N ILE A 56 -9.87 5.40 -11.14
CA ILE A 56 -11.10 6.16 -10.88
C ILE A 56 -11.76 6.56 -12.20
N GLY A 57 -10.98 7.05 -13.17
CA GLY A 57 -11.45 7.39 -14.51
C GLY A 57 -12.05 6.19 -15.25
N ASN A 58 -11.40 5.04 -15.23
CA ASN A 58 -11.93 3.81 -15.85
C ASN A 58 -13.23 3.34 -15.21
N ARG A 59 -13.38 3.48 -13.89
CA ARG A 59 -14.66 3.18 -13.21
C ARG A 59 -15.79 4.09 -13.70
N TYR A 60 -15.51 5.37 -13.91
CA TYR A 60 -16.45 6.32 -14.46
C TYR A 60 -16.85 5.94 -15.89
N PHE A 61 -15.90 5.70 -16.78
CA PHE A 61 -16.14 5.36 -18.17
C PHE A 61 -16.81 3.99 -18.33
N ALA A 62 -16.44 3.01 -17.51
CA ALA A 62 -17.07 1.68 -17.49
C ALA A 62 -18.48 1.70 -16.85
N ARG A 63 -18.96 2.83 -16.34
CA ARG A 63 -20.28 2.97 -15.69
C ARG A 63 -20.52 1.94 -14.59
N THR A 64 -19.48 1.56 -13.86
CA THR A 64 -19.57 0.59 -12.75
C THR A 64 -20.53 1.11 -11.69
N SER A 65 -21.61 0.36 -11.43
CA SER A 65 -22.52 0.66 -10.34
C SER A 65 -21.91 0.21 -9.00
N VAL A 66 -22.22 0.95 -7.94
CA VAL A 66 -21.90 0.47 -6.59
C VAL A 66 -22.72 -0.79 -6.30
N PRO A 67 -22.10 -1.90 -5.90
CA PRO A 67 -22.83 -3.12 -5.59
C PRO A 67 -23.86 -2.89 -4.49
N PRO A 68 -25.02 -3.56 -4.55
CA PRO A 68 -26.05 -3.40 -3.54
C PRO A 68 -25.56 -3.87 -2.17
N GLN A 69 -26.09 -3.27 -1.11
CA GLN A 69 -25.77 -3.65 0.27
C GLN A 69 -26.24 -5.07 0.62
N GLU A 70 -27.36 -5.49 0.01
CA GLU A 70 -27.96 -6.80 0.21
C GLU A 70 -28.31 -7.45 -1.11
N ILE A 71 -28.26 -8.78 -1.12
CA ILE A 71 -28.74 -9.64 -2.22
C ILE A 71 -29.61 -10.71 -1.60
N ASN A 72 -30.88 -10.81 -2.05
CA ASN A 72 -31.86 -11.78 -1.56
C ASN A 72 -32.02 -11.77 -0.03
N GLY A 73 -32.05 -10.58 0.60
CA GLY A 73 -32.19 -10.42 2.04
C GLY A 73 -30.96 -10.83 2.86
N ARG A 74 -29.82 -11.02 2.22
CA ARG A 74 -28.54 -11.32 2.89
C ARG A 74 -27.51 -10.23 2.59
N PRO A 75 -26.65 -9.88 3.58
CA PRO A 75 -25.60 -8.90 3.39
C PRO A 75 -24.65 -9.30 2.25
N ASN A 76 -24.43 -8.38 1.33
CA ASN A 76 -23.49 -8.55 0.23
C ASN A 76 -22.08 -8.07 0.64
N TYR A 77 -21.37 -8.91 1.36
CA TYR A 77 -20.06 -8.56 1.91
C TYR A 77 -19.02 -8.21 0.83
N ASN A 78 -18.26 -7.14 1.05
CA ASN A 78 -17.14 -6.76 0.20
C ASN A 78 -15.90 -7.60 0.52
N MET A 79 -15.78 -8.75 -0.14
CA MET A 79 -14.68 -9.69 0.09
C MET A 79 -13.42 -9.39 -0.72
N GLY A 80 -13.49 -8.49 -1.71
CA GLY A 80 -12.34 -8.16 -2.58
C GLY A 80 -11.13 -7.65 -1.82
N PRO A 81 -11.23 -6.54 -1.06
CA PRO A 81 -10.13 -5.99 -0.27
C PRO A 81 -9.59 -6.99 0.77
N ILE A 82 -10.47 -7.79 1.39
CA ILE A 82 -10.09 -8.82 2.37
C ILE A 82 -9.21 -9.89 1.73
N LYS A 83 -9.64 -10.44 0.59
CA LYS A 83 -8.87 -11.44 -0.16
C LYS A 83 -7.53 -10.88 -0.62
N PHE A 84 -7.51 -9.64 -1.11
CA PHE A 84 -6.28 -8.97 -1.51
C PHE A 84 -5.31 -8.84 -0.34
N ALA A 85 -5.73 -8.30 0.81
CA ALA A 85 -4.89 -8.18 1.99
C ALA A 85 -4.40 -9.55 2.52
N ALA A 86 -5.26 -10.59 2.48
CA ALA A 86 -4.88 -11.94 2.86
C ALA A 86 -3.80 -12.53 1.93
N VAL A 87 -3.90 -12.31 0.62
CA VAL A 87 -2.88 -12.74 -0.35
C VAL A 87 -1.58 -11.96 -0.13
N MET A 88 -1.67 -10.64 0.06
CA MET A 88 -0.50 -9.79 0.31
C MET A 88 0.19 -10.18 1.62
N SER A 89 -0.55 -10.55 2.67
CA SER A 89 0.07 -11.05 3.90
C SER A 89 0.93 -12.30 3.66
N VAL A 90 0.45 -13.25 2.88
CA VAL A 90 1.23 -14.46 2.54
C VAL A 90 2.47 -14.10 1.72
N ILE A 91 2.34 -13.24 0.72
CA ILE A 91 3.47 -12.79 -0.11
C ILE A 91 4.55 -12.13 0.75
N TRP A 92 4.16 -11.16 1.58
CA TRP A 92 5.09 -10.46 2.47
C TRP A 92 5.65 -11.35 3.57
N GLY A 93 4.85 -12.32 4.06
CA GLY A 93 5.32 -13.33 5.01
C GLY A 93 6.45 -14.15 4.42
N ILE A 94 6.28 -14.69 3.21
CA ILE A 94 7.31 -15.45 2.50
C ILE A 94 8.56 -14.58 2.28
N ALA A 95 8.38 -13.36 1.76
CA ALA A 95 9.49 -12.44 1.52
C ALA A 95 10.23 -12.08 2.84
N GLY A 96 9.49 -11.74 3.89
CA GLY A 96 10.06 -11.39 5.19
C GLY A 96 10.84 -12.55 5.81
N PHE A 97 10.29 -13.76 5.80
CA PHE A 97 10.98 -14.93 6.33
C PHE A 97 12.20 -15.32 5.48
N ALA A 98 12.14 -15.19 4.16
CA ALA A 98 13.28 -15.45 3.29
C ALA A 98 14.43 -14.46 3.59
N VAL A 99 14.13 -13.17 3.79
CA VAL A 99 15.13 -12.19 4.22
C VAL A 99 15.68 -12.55 5.60
N GLY A 100 14.82 -12.99 6.54
CA GLY A 100 15.24 -13.45 7.86
C GLY A 100 16.23 -14.63 7.80
N LEU A 101 15.94 -15.61 6.94
CA LEU A 101 16.85 -16.73 6.69
C LEU A 101 18.19 -16.24 6.11
N LEU A 102 18.15 -15.32 5.16
CA LEU A 102 19.35 -14.76 4.55
C LEU A 102 20.22 -14.03 5.60
N ILE A 103 19.66 -13.13 6.40
CA ILE A 103 20.44 -12.40 7.42
C ILE A 103 20.98 -13.34 8.51
N ALA A 104 20.23 -14.37 8.91
CA ALA A 104 20.74 -15.40 9.82
C ALA A 104 21.91 -16.17 9.21
N SER A 105 21.82 -16.51 7.93
CA SER A 105 22.91 -17.17 7.20
C SER A 105 24.13 -16.26 7.03
N GLN A 106 23.96 -14.95 6.84
CA GLN A 106 25.07 -13.98 6.77
C GLN A 106 25.90 -13.91 8.06
N LEU A 107 25.27 -14.18 9.21
CA LEU A 107 25.99 -14.23 10.50
C LEU A 107 26.93 -15.44 10.57
N ALA A 108 26.55 -16.57 9.94
CA ALA A 108 27.37 -17.76 9.88
C ALA A 108 28.39 -17.72 8.71
N TRP A 109 27.99 -17.15 7.60
CA TRP A 109 28.77 -17.06 6.36
C TRP A 109 28.79 -15.61 5.82
N PRO A 110 29.73 -14.77 6.27
CA PRO A 110 29.80 -13.35 5.87
C PRO A 110 29.88 -13.12 4.35
N ALA A 111 30.40 -14.07 3.60
CA ALA A 111 30.44 -14.01 2.13
C ALA A 111 29.05 -13.84 1.48
N LEU A 112 27.98 -14.22 2.18
CA LEU A 112 26.60 -14.01 1.71
C LEU A 112 26.15 -12.54 1.71
N ASN A 113 26.96 -11.60 2.23
CA ASN A 113 26.73 -10.17 2.03
C ASN A 113 26.99 -9.73 0.58
N LEU A 114 27.69 -10.54 -0.21
CA LEU A 114 27.96 -10.33 -1.66
C LEU A 114 28.65 -9.00 -1.98
N ASP A 115 29.14 -8.27 -0.99
CA ASP A 115 29.73 -6.93 -1.08
C ASP A 115 28.86 -5.89 -1.84
N LEU A 116 27.53 -6.13 -1.86
CA LEU A 116 26.56 -5.22 -2.44
C LEU A 116 25.90 -4.38 -1.34
N PRO A 117 25.75 -3.06 -1.51
CA PRO A 117 25.17 -2.20 -0.48
C PRO A 117 23.78 -2.65 -0.01
N TRP A 118 22.91 -3.08 -0.94
CA TRP A 118 21.53 -3.48 -0.65
C TRP A 118 21.39 -4.88 -0.04
N THR A 119 22.43 -5.71 -0.08
CA THR A 119 22.45 -7.04 0.56
C THR A 119 23.13 -7.04 1.92
N SER A 120 23.64 -5.91 2.38
CA SER A 120 24.30 -5.82 3.68
C SER A 120 23.33 -6.15 4.82
N PHE A 121 23.83 -6.84 5.84
CA PHE A 121 23.06 -7.19 7.05
C PHE A 121 22.34 -5.97 7.65
N GLY A 122 23.02 -4.82 7.70
CA GLY A 122 22.47 -3.58 8.27
C GLY A 122 21.25 -3.04 7.52
N ARG A 123 21.13 -3.31 6.21
CA ARG A 123 19.95 -2.92 5.41
C ARG A 123 18.87 -3.98 5.40
N LEU A 124 19.26 -5.26 5.41
CA LEU A 124 18.31 -6.37 5.39
C LEU A 124 17.63 -6.61 6.74
N ARG A 125 18.30 -6.29 7.87
CA ARG A 125 17.71 -6.47 9.20
C ARG A 125 16.42 -5.64 9.40
N PRO A 126 16.41 -4.32 9.22
CA PRO A 126 15.17 -3.54 9.32
C PRO A 126 14.13 -3.94 8.25
N LEU A 127 14.58 -4.33 7.06
CA LEU A 127 13.68 -4.86 6.04
C LEU A 127 12.95 -6.12 6.52
N HIS A 128 13.70 -7.09 7.10
CA HIS A 128 13.10 -8.30 7.67
C HIS A 128 12.09 -7.97 8.76
N THR A 129 12.47 -7.16 9.74
CA THR A 129 11.63 -6.81 10.88
C THR A 129 10.35 -6.13 10.43
N SER A 130 10.45 -5.12 9.56
CA SER A 130 9.30 -4.41 9.02
C SER A 130 8.43 -5.28 8.09
N ALA A 131 9.04 -6.17 7.31
CA ALA A 131 8.29 -7.09 6.47
C ALA A 131 7.44 -8.07 7.29
N VAL A 132 7.96 -8.57 8.41
CA VAL A 132 7.22 -9.51 9.28
C VAL A 132 6.16 -8.77 10.10
N ILE A 133 6.49 -7.64 10.72
CA ILE A 133 5.56 -6.93 11.62
C ILE A 133 4.52 -6.17 10.80
N PHE A 134 4.96 -5.27 9.92
CA PHE A 134 4.05 -4.38 9.21
C PHE A 134 3.49 -5.03 7.94
N ALA A 135 4.34 -5.62 7.10
CA ALA A 135 3.87 -6.11 5.83
C ALA A 135 3.03 -7.40 5.99
N PHE A 136 3.52 -8.40 6.69
CA PHE A 136 2.76 -9.61 6.98
C PHE A 136 1.68 -9.34 8.02
N GLY A 137 2.06 -8.96 9.24
CA GLY A 137 1.14 -8.79 10.36
C GLY A 137 0.08 -7.71 10.12
N GLY A 138 0.48 -6.56 9.57
CA GLY A 138 -0.45 -5.47 9.26
C GLY A 138 -1.50 -5.84 8.21
N ASN A 139 -1.13 -6.56 7.14
CA ASN A 139 -2.11 -7.06 6.16
C ASN A 139 -3.07 -8.08 6.78
N VAL A 140 -2.58 -8.97 7.67
CA VAL A 140 -3.44 -9.88 8.46
C VAL A 140 -4.45 -9.07 9.28
N LEU A 141 -3.97 -8.04 9.97
CA LEU A 141 -4.82 -7.21 10.83
C LEU A 141 -5.91 -6.48 10.02
N VAL A 142 -5.56 -5.87 8.90
CA VAL A 142 -6.52 -5.19 8.01
C VAL A 142 -7.54 -6.18 7.45
N ALA A 143 -7.09 -7.33 6.94
CA ALA A 143 -7.98 -8.36 6.42
C ALA A 143 -8.97 -8.86 7.48
N THR A 144 -8.47 -9.16 8.68
CA THR A 144 -9.27 -9.65 9.80
C THR A 144 -10.25 -8.59 10.28
N SER A 145 -9.82 -7.34 10.43
CA SER A 145 -10.67 -6.22 10.85
C SER A 145 -11.82 -6.02 9.87
N PHE A 146 -11.56 -5.96 8.57
CA PHE A 146 -12.60 -5.82 7.55
C PHE A 146 -13.56 -7.01 7.53
N TYR A 147 -13.06 -8.23 7.73
CA TYR A 147 -13.88 -9.42 7.82
C TYR A 147 -14.80 -9.39 9.05
N VAL A 148 -14.23 -9.18 10.22
CA VAL A 148 -14.94 -9.19 11.49
C VAL A 148 -16.02 -8.12 11.52
N VAL A 149 -15.69 -6.87 11.15
CA VAL A 149 -16.67 -5.77 11.15
C VAL A 149 -17.87 -6.09 10.27
N GLN A 150 -17.65 -6.56 9.03
CA GLN A 150 -18.77 -6.91 8.14
C GLN A 150 -19.62 -8.04 8.70
N LYS A 151 -19.00 -9.07 9.29
CA LYS A 151 -19.73 -10.22 9.83
C LYS A 151 -20.51 -9.88 11.10
N THR A 152 -19.90 -9.12 12.00
CA THR A 152 -20.51 -8.71 13.27
C THR A 152 -21.66 -7.73 13.05
N CYS A 153 -21.45 -6.71 12.21
CA CYS A 153 -22.46 -5.71 11.88
C CYS A 153 -23.50 -6.22 10.86
N ARG A 154 -23.28 -7.38 10.25
CA ARG A 154 -24.11 -7.92 9.16
C ARG A 154 -24.33 -6.90 8.05
N ALA A 155 -23.31 -6.15 7.70
CA ALA A 155 -23.36 -5.07 6.72
C ALA A 155 -22.15 -5.11 5.80
N ARG A 156 -22.31 -4.64 4.55
CA ARG A 156 -21.20 -4.40 3.62
C ARG A 156 -20.37 -3.21 4.12
N LEU A 157 -19.04 -3.25 3.91
CA LEU A 157 -18.18 -2.08 4.14
C LEU A 157 -18.69 -0.87 3.34
N ALA A 158 -18.68 0.29 3.98
CA ALA A 158 -19.13 1.54 3.37
C ALA A 158 -18.23 1.93 2.20
N GLY A 159 -18.84 2.25 1.07
CA GLY A 159 -18.16 2.63 -0.16
C GLY A 159 -17.28 1.50 -0.74
N ASP A 160 -17.09 1.51 -2.05
CA ASP A 160 -16.23 0.52 -2.70
C ASP A 160 -14.77 0.98 -2.77
N LEU A 161 -14.53 2.29 -2.90
CA LEU A 161 -13.18 2.83 -3.05
C LEU A 161 -12.41 2.89 -1.73
N ALA A 162 -13.08 3.22 -0.60
CA ALA A 162 -12.41 3.39 0.68
C ALA A 162 -11.70 2.11 1.18
N PRO A 163 -12.33 0.91 1.18
CA PRO A 163 -11.62 -0.30 1.57
C PRO A 163 -10.45 -0.66 0.63
N TRP A 164 -10.58 -0.38 -0.66
CA TRP A 164 -9.48 -0.57 -1.61
C TRP A 164 -8.36 0.45 -1.40
N PHE A 165 -8.70 1.71 -1.09
CA PHE A 165 -7.70 2.73 -0.75
C PHE A 165 -6.87 2.28 0.45
N VAL A 166 -7.50 1.76 1.51
CA VAL A 166 -6.78 1.27 2.70
C VAL A 166 -5.83 0.14 2.33
N VAL A 167 -6.30 -0.94 1.68
CA VAL A 167 -5.43 -2.10 1.43
C VAL A 167 -4.33 -1.82 0.40
N VAL A 168 -4.62 -1.06 -0.65
CA VAL A 168 -3.63 -0.71 -1.67
C VAL A 168 -2.66 0.33 -1.13
N GLY A 169 -3.17 1.37 -0.46
CA GLY A 169 -2.36 2.42 0.15
C GLY A 169 -1.43 1.88 1.24
N TYR A 170 -1.91 0.92 2.04
CA TYR A 170 -1.08 0.25 3.04
C TYR A 170 0.06 -0.54 2.40
N ASN A 171 -0.23 -1.30 1.34
CA ASN A 171 0.82 -2.03 0.61
C ASN A 171 1.78 -1.10 -0.14
N PHE A 172 1.32 0.08 -0.58
CA PHE A 172 2.19 1.11 -1.10
C PHE A 172 3.15 1.67 -0.03
N PHE A 173 2.67 1.90 1.21
CA PHE A 173 3.54 2.23 2.35
C PHE A 173 4.64 1.18 2.52
N ILE A 174 4.29 -0.12 2.52
CA ILE A 174 5.25 -1.22 2.67
C ILE A 174 6.30 -1.19 1.57
N LEU A 175 5.90 -0.91 0.32
CA LEU A 175 6.80 -0.83 -0.81
C LEU A 175 7.79 0.33 -0.67
N VAL A 176 7.32 1.51 -0.25
CA VAL A 176 8.16 2.69 -0.02
C VAL A 176 9.14 2.44 1.13
N ALA A 177 8.66 1.90 2.25
CA ALA A 177 9.50 1.57 3.40
C ALA A 177 10.56 0.53 3.04
N GLY A 178 10.18 -0.58 2.42
CA GLY A 178 11.08 -1.67 2.04
C GLY A 178 12.15 -1.22 1.05
N THR A 179 11.79 -0.46 0.03
CA THR A 179 12.77 0.10 -0.94
C THR A 179 13.65 1.15 -0.29
N GLY A 180 13.15 1.93 0.68
CA GLY A 180 13.94 2.86 1.48
C GLY A 180 15.07 2.15 2.22
N TYR A 181 14.80 1.03 2.89
CA TYR A 181 15.83 0.23 3.57
C TYR A 181 16.91 -0.25 2.62
N LEU A 182 16.52 -0.79 1.45
CA LEU A 182 17.48 -1.25 0.43
C LEU A 182 18.32 -0.11 -0.13
N LEU A 183 17.74 1.07 -0.33
CA LEU A 183 18.43 2.27 -0.79
C LEU A 183 19.27 2.93 0.31
N GLY A 184 19.09 2.53 1.58
CA GLY A 184 19.85 3.02 2.72
C GLY A 184 19.33 4.34 3.29
N VAL A 185 18.08 4.69 3.03
CA VAL A 185 17.40 5.85 3.62
C VAL A 185 16.41 5.36 4.68
N THR A 186 16.72 5.66 5.93
CA THR A 186 15.92 5.24 7.09
C THR A 186 16.06 6.27 8.21
N GLN A 187 15.05 6.34 9.09
CA GLN A 187 15.16 7.01 10.38
C GLN A 187 15.85 6.07 11.39
N SER A 188 16.55 6.62 12.36
CA SER A 188 17.30 5.84 13.38
C SER A 188 16.44 5.43 14.57
N LYS A 189 15.17 5.09 14.37
CA LYS A 189 14.21 4.70 15.41
C LYS A 189 13.76 3.28 15.22
N GLU A 190 14.05 2.39 16.16
CA GLU A 190 13.60 1.01 16.09
C GLU A 190 12.07 0.91 15.99
N TYR A 191 11.58 0.12 15.06
CA TYR A 191 10.16 -0.03 14.65
C TYR A 191 9.50 1.23 14.06
N ALA A 192 10.29 2.29 13.82
CA ALA A 192 9.84 3.49 13.11
C ALA A 192 10.96 3.95 12.17
N GLU A 193 11.60 2.99 11.52
CA GLU A 193 12.70 3.22 10.59
C GLU A 193 12.28 3.81 9.22
N PRO A 194 11.01 3.68 8.72
CA PRO A 194 10.65 4.30 7.45
C PRO A 194 10.87 5.81 7.46
N GLU A 195 11.15 6.36 6.29
CA GLU A 195 11.30 7.80 6.13
C GLU A 195 9.99 8.56 6.47
N TRP A 196 10.12 9.78 6.96
CA TRP A 196 9.02 10.59 7.46
C TRP A 196 7.83 10.73 6.48
N TYR A 197 8.09 10.76 5.17
CA TYR A 197 7.02 10.84 4.18
C TYR A 197 6.25 9.52 4.04
N ALA A 198 6.89 8.38 4.30
CA ALA A 198 6.20 7.10 4.38
C ALA A 198 5.28 7.04 5.61
N ASP A 199 5.74 7.56 6.76
CA ASP A 199 4.93 7.66 7.99
C ASP A 199 3.73 8.60 7.81
N LEU A 200 3.90 9.73 7.11
CA LEU A 200 2.79 10.62 6.76
C LEU A 200 1.75 9.90 5.88
N TRP A 201 2.21 9.17 4.88
CA TRP A 201 1.32 8.39 4.04
C TRP A 201 0.58 7.31 4.84
N LEU A 202 1.28 6.58 5.71
CA LEU A 202 0.67 5.60 6.59
C LEU A 202 -0.43 6.22 7.47
N THR A 203 -0.18 7.42 8.00
CA THR A 203 -1.16 8.16 8.81
C THR A 203 -2.45 8.48 8.04
N ILE A 204 -2.34 8.77 6.74
CA ILE A 204 -3.50 9.05 5.87
C ILE A 204 -4.29 7.76 5.58
N VAL A 205 -3.59 6.65 5.44
CA VAL A 205 -4.19 5.36 5.07
C VAL A 205 -4.85 4.67 6.28
N TRP A 206 -4.24 4.80 7.46
CA TRP A 206 -4.68 4.14 8.70
C TRP A 206 -5.78 4.93 9.41
#